data_40f1d2e5871e11c85b24b8d301e13a33
#
_entry.id   40f1d2e5871e11c85b24b8d301e13a33
#
_cell.length_a   1.000
_cell.length_b   1.000
_cell.length_c   1.000
_cell.angle_alpha   90.00
_cell.angle_beta   90.00
_cell.angle_gamma   90.00
#
_symmetry.space_group_name_H-M   'P 1'
#
loop_
_entity.id
_entity.type
_entity.pdbx_description
1 polymer ?
#
loop_
_entity_poly.entity_id
_entity_poly.type
_entity_poly.pdbx_seq_one_letter_code
_entity_poly.pdbx_strand_id
1 'polypeptide(L)'
;ILGGVFVVGIAYALYLFNETFGVVSERTFLPYVFLLFLVAFQIDQQKFSFDKISAILLLIVLCRMFFSYKDKNAIASSFAIGVYMSLASIISVEYVLLLPIVWCAQIGISGGSVRMFLANLCGFFLFPYFILGTLYLVTGENIWSFVADYISRLSIEFVFPEYTFHN
;
A
#
# COMPACT_ATOMS: atom_id res chain seq x y z
N ILE A 1 21.27 5.34 9.08
CA ILE A 1 21.28 6.58 8.27
C ILE A 1 20.36 6.43 7.06
N LEU A 2 20.45 5.36 6.27
CA LEU A 2 19.66 5.17 5.05
C LEU A 2 18.15 5.14 5.32
N GLY A 3 17.71 4.46 6.39
CA GLY A 3 16.32 4.41 6.80
C GLY A 3 15.71 5.77 7.14
N GLY A 4 16.49 6.65 7.80
CA GLY A 4 16.06 8.01 8.12
C GLY A 4 15.87 8.86 6.86
N VAL A 5 16.76 8.74 5.87
CA VAL A 5 16.62 9.45 4.59
C VAL A 5 15.33 9.06 3.87
N PHE A 6 14.98 7.77 3.87
CA PHE A 6 13.72 7.28 3.29
C PHE A 6 12.49 7.85 4.01
N VAL A 7 12.52 7.92 5.33
CA VAL A 7 11.41 8.49 6.12
C VAL A 7 11.22 9.98 5.81
N VAL A 8 12.32 10.74 5.75
CA VAL A 8 12.26 12.15 5.36
C VAL A 8 11.72 12.30 3.93
N GLY A 9 12.14 11.42 3.00
CA GLY A 9 11.63 11.41 1.63
C GLY A 9 10.12 11.15 1.55
N ILE A 10 9.61 10.17 2.31
CA ILE A 10 8.17 9.87 2.38
C ILE A 10 7.40 11.05 2.98
N ALA A 11 7.92 11.63 4.06
CA ALA A 11 7.31 12.79 4.71
C ALA A 11 7.26 14.00 3.77
N TYR A 12 8.33 14.26 3.02
CA TYR A 12 8.38 15.31 2.00
C TYR A 12 7.39 15.05 0.85
N ALA A 13 7.29 13.80 0.40
CA ALA A 13 6.33 13.41 -0.63
C ALA A 13 4.87 13.60 -0.16
N LEU A 14 4.56 13.33 1.12
CA LEU A 14 3.26 13.64 1.71
C LEU A 14 2.98 15.15 1.77
N TYR A 15 4.00 15.96 2.06
CA TYR A 15 3.87 17.40 2.01
C TYR A 15 3.51 17.88 0.59
N LEU A 16 4.25 17.42 -0.43
CA LEU A 16 3.96 17.75 -1.82
C LEU A 16 2.57 17.28 -2.25
N PHE A 17 2.15 16.10 -1.80
CA PHE A 17 0.81 15.58 -2.04
C PHE A 17 -0.26 16.53 -1.48
N ASN A 18 -0.11 16.97 -0.22
CA ASN A 18 -1.04 17.92 0.39
C ASN A 18 -1.08 19.26 -0.34
N GLU A 19 0.10 19.76 -0.78
CA GLU A 19 0.19 21.02 -1.53
C GLU A 19 -0.49 20.93 -2.91
N THR A 20 -0.33 19.78 -3.59
CA THR A 20 -0.87 19.55 -4.93
C THR A 20 -2.39 19.36 -4.93
N PHE A 21 -2.90 18.61 -3.95
CA PHE A 21 -4.31 18.22 -3.90
C PHE A 21 -5.17 19.06 -2.96
N GLY A 22 -4.55 19.90 -2.12
CA GLY A 22 -5.25 20.77 -1.19
C GLY A 22 -6.13 19.98 -0.20
N VAL A 23 -5.67 18.80 0.25
CA VAL A 23 -6.42 17.91 1.16
C VAL A 23 -6.72 18.63 2.48
N VAL A 24 -5.77 19.42 2.94
CA VAL A 24 -5.96 20.36 4.06
C VAL A 24 -6.05 21.74 3.48
N SER A 25 -7.14 22.47 3.79
CA SER A 25 -7.47 23.76 3.21
C SER A 25 -6.44 24.87 3.48
N GLU A 26 -5.57 24.67 4.46
CA GLU A 26 -4.46 25.56 4.75
C GLU A 26 -3.12 24.90 4.35
N ARG A 27 -2.20 25.69 3.78
CA ARG A 27 -0.83 25.26 3.47
C ARG A 27 -0.05 25.07 4.78
N THR A 28 -0.21 23.89 5.39
CA THR A 28 0.42 23.58 6.67
C THR A 28 1.49 22.49 6.49
N PHE A 29 2.64 22.68 7.15
CA PHE A 29 3.67 21.63 7.31
C PHE A 29 3.26 20.56 8.33
N LEU A 30 2.05 20.63 8.87
CA LEU A 30 1.59 19.82 9.97
C LEU A 30 1.64 18.30 9.66
N PRO A 31 1.20 17.80 8.48
CA PRO A 31 1.30 16.37 8.16
C PRO A 31 2.77 15.88 8.12
N TYR A 32 3.68 16.71 7.60
CA TYR A 32 5.10 16.41 7.54
C TYR A 32 5.71 16.32 8.95
N VAL A 33 5.48 17.33 9.79
CA VAL A 33 6.00 17.36 11.16
C VAL A 33 5.42 16.23 12.00
N PHE A 34 4.12 15.97 11.87
CA PHE A 34 3.43 14.90 12.60
C PHE A 34 3.97 13.51 12.24
N LEU A 35 4.20 13.24 10.96
CA LEU A 35 4.78 11.98 10.52
C LEU A 35 6.21 11.81 11.04
N LEU A 36 7.05 12.83 10.95
CA LEU A 36 8.40 12.79 11.50
C LEU A 36 8.40 12.56 13.00
N PHE A 37 7.48 13.21 13.71
CA PHE A 37 7.31 13.04 15.15
C PHE A 37 6.91 11.59 15.49
N LEU A 38 5.90 11.00 14.81
CA LEU A 38 5.51 9.63 15.04
C LEU A 38 6.64 8.63 14.78
N VAL A 39 7.41 8.82 13.71
CA VAL A 39 8.53 7.92 13.38
C VAL A 39 9.70 8.10 14.34
N ALA A 40 9.91 9.30 14.89
CA ALA A 40 10.96 9.53 15.88
C ALA A 40 10.76 8.72 17.17
N PHE A 41 9.52 8.42 17.55
CA PHE A 41 9.19 7.56 18.69
C PHE A 41 9.38 6.06 18.43
N GLN A 42 9.44 5.65 17.16
CA GLN A 42 9.60 4.25 16.78
C GLN A 42 11.02 3.99 16.28
N ILE A 43 11.92 3.61 17.18
CA ILE A 43 13.35 3.37 16.88
C ILE A 43 13.52 2.31 15.79
N ASP A 44 12.68 1.28 15.76
CA ASP A 44 12.74 0.20 14.77
C ASP A 44 12.39 0.69 13.36
N GLN A 45 11.55 1.69 13.23
CA GLN A 45 11.21 2.32 11.95
C GLN A 45 12.36 3.15 11.35
N GLN A 46 13.42 3.40 12.08
CA GLN A 46 14.61 4.10 11.57
C GLN A 46 15.55 3.17 10.80
N LYS A 47 15.42 1.85 10.95
CA LYS A 47 16.16 0.86 10.17
C LYS A 47 15.59 0.79 8.75
N PHE A 48 16.45 0.52 7.78
CA PHE A 48 16.00 0.26 6.42
C PHE A 48 15.23 -1.08 6.39
N SER A 49 13.96 -1.01 6.00
CA SER A 49 13.12 -2.18 5.75
C SER A 49 12.50 -2.06 4.36
N PHE A 50 12.23 -3.19 3.72
CA PHE A 50 11.53 -3.26 2.45
C PHE A 50 10.10 -2.67 2.55
N ASP A 51 9.50 -2.66 3.74
CA ASP A 51 8.18 -2.06 3.99
C ASP A 51 8.10 -0.58 3.62
N LYS A 52 9.23 0.14 3.66
CA LYS A 52 9.30 1.54 3.22
C LYS A 52 9.07 1.71 1.73
N ILE A 53 9.48 0.71 0.94
CA ILE A 53 9.21 0.68 -0.50
C ILE A 53 7.70 0.50 -0.73
N SER A 54 7.06 -0.40 0.04
CA SER A 54 5.61 -0.58 0.00
C SER A 54 4.86 0.70 0.40
N ALA A 55 5.35 1.45 1.39
CA ALA A 55 4.77 2.73 1.78
C ALA A 55 4.84 3.78 0.66
N ILE A 56 5.94 3.83 -0.11
CA ILE A 56 6.06 4.69 -1.29
C ILE A 56 5.05 4.27 -2.36
N LEU A 57 4.91 2.96 -2.63
CA LEU A 57 3.93 2.45 -3.58
C LEU A 57 2.50 2.82 -3.17
N LEU A 58 2.18 2.74 -1.87
CA LEU A 58 0.90 3.16 -1.34
C LEU A 58 0.66 4.68 -1.55
N LEU A 59 1.68 5.50 -1.37
CA LEU A 59 1.59 6.93 -1.64
C LEU A 59 1.30 7.19 -3.13
N ILE A 60 1.93 6.43 -4.04
CA ILE A 60 1.64 6.50 -5.47
C ILE A 60 0.18 6.10 -5.75
N VAL A 61 -0.34 5.07 -5.07
CA VAL A 61 -1.76 4.67 -5.14
C VAL A 61 -2.66 5.84 -4.76
N LEU A 62 -2.39 6.50 -3.63
CA LEU A 62 -3.14 7.67 -3.19
C LEU A 62 -3.10 8.80 -4.22
N CYS A 63 -1.91 9.14 -4.74
CA CYS A 63 -1.77 10.14 -5.80
C CYS A 63 -2.62 9.78 -7.02
N ARG A 64 -2.56 8.53 -7.47
CA ARG A 64 -3.35 8.05 -8.62
C ARG A 64 -4.85 8.12 -8.38
N MET A 65 -5.30 7.84 -7.16
CA MET A 65 -6.71 7.96 -6.80
C MET A 65 -7.21 9.41 -6.93
N PHE A 66 -6.44 10.37 -6.43
CA PHE A 66 -6.81 11.79 -6.53
C PHE A 66 -6.73 12.31 -7.96
N PHE A 67 -5.74 11.90 -8.74
CA PHE A 67 -5.68 12.23 -10.17
C PHE A 67 -6.83 11.62 -10.97
N SER A 68 -7.36 10.48 -10.54
CA SER A 68 -8.53 9.83 -11.17
C SER A 68 -9.84 10.60 -10.94
N TYR A 69 -9.85 11.61 -10.06
CA TYR A 69 -11.00 12.45 -9.83
C TYR A 69 -11.33 13.25 -11.09
N LYS A 70 -12.52 13.02 -11.67
CA LYS A 70 -12.98 13.62 -12.94
C LYS A 70 -12.17 13.27 -14.20
N ASP A 71 -11.31 12.24 -14.14
CA ASP A 71 -10.56 11.82 -15.33
C ASP A 71 -11.46 11.00 -16.28
N LYS A 72 -11.35 11.30 -17.59
CA LYS A 72 -11.99 10.51 -18.65
C LYS A 72 -11.45 9.08 -18.75
N ASN A 73 -10.22 8.86 -18.28
CA ASN A 73 -9.52 7.57 -18.29
C ASN A 73 -9.54 6.86 -16.92
N ALA A 74 -10.59 7.04 -16.14
CA ALA A 74 -10.71 6.47 -14.79
C ALA A 74 -10.46 4.94 -14.74
N ILE A 75 -10.77 4.20 -15.81
CA ILE A 75 -10.53 2.76 -15.91
C ILE A 75 -9.03 2.45 -15.95
N ALA A 76 -8.25 3.17 -16.76
CA ALA A 76 -6.79 2.97 -16.83
C ALA A 76 -6.11 3.36 -15.51
N SER A 77 -6.59 4.42 -14.87
CA SER A 77 -6.13 4.83 -13.53
C SER A 77 -6.43 3.76 -12.49
N SER A 78 -7.62 3.16 -12.52
CA SER A 78 -8.02 2.05 -11.62
C SER A 78 -7.16 0.81 -11.82
N PHE A 79 -6.85 0.45 -13.06
CA PHE A 79 -5.93 -0.64 -13.38
C PHE A 79 -4.54 -0.38 -12.79
N ALA A 80 -4.00 0.83 -12.97
CA ALA A 80 -2.70 1.19 -12.42
C ALA A 80 -2.67 1.15 -10.89
N ILE A 81 -3.75 1.56 -10.21
CA ILE A 81 -3.92 1.44 -8.76
C ILE A 81 -3.81 -0.03 -8.35
N GLY A 82 -4.51 -0.95 -9.03
CA GLY A 82 -4.43 -2.38 -8.78
C GLY A 82 -3.00 -2.93 -8.94
N VAL A 83 -2.30 -2.52 -9.98
CA VAL A 83 -0.90 -2.90 -10.23
C VAL A 83 0.03 -2.45 -9.09
N TYR A 84 -0.05 -1.20 -8.65
CA TYR A 84 0.78 -0.71 -7.54
C TYR A 84 0.44 -1.39 -6.20
N MET A 85 -0.85 -1.66 -5.94
CA MET A 85 -1.28 -2.43 -4.77
C MET A 85 -0.74 -3.87 -4.81
N SER A 86 -0.74 -4.51 -5.98
CA SER A 86 -0.15 -5.84 -6.17
C SER A 86 1.34 -5.84 -5.85
N LEU A 87 2.11 -4.89 -6.36
CA LEU A 87 3.53 -4.76 -6.06
C LEU A 87 3.80 -4.53 -4.56
N ALA A 88 3.00 -3.67 -3.92
CA ALA A 88 3.11 -3.44 -2.48
C ALA A 88 2.82 -4.71 -1.68
N SER A 89 1.80 -5.50 -2.06
CA SER A 89 1.42 -6.73 -1.38
C SER A 89 2.43 -7.87 -1.54
N ILE A 90 3.20 -7.89 -2.62
CA ILE A 90 4.29 -8.86 -2.80
C ILE A 90 5.44 -8.59 -1.83
N ILE A 91 5.74 -7.33 -1.58
CA ILE A 91 6.79 -6.93 -0.65
C ILE A 91 6.34 -7.15 0.79
N SER A 92 5.12 -6.75 1.12
CA SER A 92 4.54 -6.84 2.47
C SER A 92 3.08 -7.26 2.37
N VAL A 93 2.81 -8.49 2.78
CA VAL A 93 1.50 -9.16 2.64
C VAL A 93 0.36 -8.38 3.30
N GLU A 94 0.67 -7.64 4.36
CA GLU A 94 -0.28 -6.82 5.13
C GLU A 94 -1.04 -5.80 4.27
N TYR A 95 -0.43 -5.33 3.17
CA TYR A 95 -1.06 -4.36 2.28
C TYR A 95 -2.27 -4.91 1.50
N VAL A 96 -2.43 -6.25 1.42
CA VAL A 96 -3.65 -6.87 0.87
C VAL A 96 -4.88 -6.44 1.66
N LEU A 97 -4.75 -6.28 3.00
CA LEU A 97 -5.85 -5.85 3.87
C LEU A 97 -6.32 -4.41 3.59
N LEU A 98 -5.48 -3.58 2.96
CA LEU A 98 -5.87 -2.23 2.54
C LEU A 98 -6.67 -2.20 1.25
N LEU A 99 -6.73 -3.30 0.50
CA LEU A 99 -7.42 -3.37 -0.79
C LEU A 99 -8.91 -3.01 -0.69
N PRO A 100 -9.69 -3.52 0.28
CA PRO A 100 -11.08 -3.10 0.47
C PRO A 100 -11.22 -1.60 0.78
N ILE A 101 -10.28 -1.03 1.54
CA ILE A 101 -10.27 0.40 1.87
C ILE A 101 -10.04 1.24 0.62
N VAL A 102 -9.09 0.83 -0.23
CA VAL A 102 -8.82 1.47 -1.51
C VAL A 102 -10.05 1.42 -2.42
N TRP A 103 -10.78 0.31 -2.45
CA TRP A 103 -12.03 0.19 -3.21
C TRP A 103 -13.11 1.13 -2.70
N CYS A 104 -13.34 1.18 -1.39
CA CYS A 104 -14.30 2.11 -0.79
C CYS A 104 -13.95 3.57 -1.11
N ALA A 105 -12.68 3.92 -1.00
CA ALA A 105 -12.20 5.26 -1.31
C ALA A 105 -12.35 5.59 -2.82
N GLN A 106 -12.10 4.62 -3.70
CA GLN A 106 -12.28 4.78 -5.14
C GLN A 106 -13.74 5.02 -5.52
N ILE A 107 -14.67 4.31 -4.88
CA ILE A 107 -16.12 4.53 -5.04
C ILE A 107 -16.48 5.94 -4.62
N GLY A 108 -16.00 6.42 -3.48
CA GLY A 108 -16.26 7.77 -2.97
C GLY A 108 -15.69 8.89 -3.85
N ILE A 109 -14.50 8.70 -4.42
CA ILE A 109 -13.80 9.73 -5.21
C ILE A 109 -14.28 9.77 -6.66
N SER A 110 -14.45 8.62 -7.31
CA SER A 110 -14.68 8.53 -8.76
C SER A 110 -16.10 8.11 -9.14
N GLY A 111 -17.00 7.95 -8.17
CA GLY A 111 -18.39 7.53 -8.40
C GLY A 111 -18.58 6.06 -8.75
N GLY A 112 -17.57 5.24 -8.56
CA GLY A 112 -17.52 3.77 -8.64
C GLY A 112 -18.33 3.13 -9.78
N SER A 113 -17.65 2.66 -10.82
CA SER A 113 -18.27 1.79 -11.82
C SER A 113 -17.73 0.35 -11.69
N VAL A 114 -18.57 -0.63 -12.02
CA VAL A 114 -18.18 -2.05 -12.05
C VAL A 114 -16.95 -2.25 -12.94
N ARG A 115 -16.83 -1.49 -14.03
CA ARG A 115 -15.68 -1.55 -14.93
C ARG A 115 -14.37 -1.13 -14.26
N MET A 116 -14.42 -0.09 -13.42
CA MET A 116 -13.26 0.37 -12.65
C MET A 116 -12.84 -0.66 -11.62
N PHE A 117 -13.81 -1.27 -10.93
CA PHE A 117 -13.54 -2.34 -9.98
C PHE A 117 -12.89 -3.56 -10.65
N LEU A 118 -13.43 -4.01 -11.79
CA LEU A 118 -12.85 -5.13 -12.55
C LEU A 118 -11.44 -4.79 -13.07
N ALA A 119 -11.23 -3.55 -13.55
CA ALA A 119 -9.90 -3.11 -13.98
C ALA A 119 -8.89 -3.14 -12.83
N ASN A 120 -9.30 -2.69 -11.63
CA ASN A 120 -8.45 -2.74 -10.43
C ASN A 120 -8.11 -4.18 -10.04
N LEU A 121 -9.11 -5.10 -10.04
CA LEU A 121 -8.88 -6.52 -9.79
C LEU A 121 -7.92 -7.14 -10.82
N CYS A 122 -8.12 -6.87 -12.10
CA CYS A 122 -7.22 -7.36 -13.16
C CYS A 122 -5.79 -6.84 -12.94
N GLY A 123 -5.62 -5.56 -12.57
CA GLY A 123 -4.32 -4.99 -12.24
C GLY A 123 -3.69 -5.66 -11.01
N PHE A 124 -4.49 -5.94 -10.00
CA PHE A 124 -4.01 -6.57 -8.76
C PHE A 124 -3.53 -8.01 -9.00
N PHE A 125 -4.25 -8.81 -9.76
CA PHE A 125 -3.87 -10.20 -10.02
C PHE A 125 -2.77 -10.35 -11.07
N LEU A 126 -2.42 -9.31 -11.81
CA LEU A 126 -1.45 -9.36 -12.88
C LEU A 126 -0.08 -9.88 -12.39
N PHE A 127 0.51 -9.23 -11.38
CA PHE A 127 1.83 -9.60 -10.87
C PHE A 127 1.86 -10.95 -10.16
N PRO A 128 0.95 -11.29 -9.23
CA PRO A 128 0.87 -12.63 -8.68
C PRO A 128 0.76 -13.71 -9.74
N TYR A 129 -0.02 -13.49 -10.79
CA TYR A 129 -0.15 -14.44 -11.89
C TYR A 129 1.19 -14.68 -12.61
N PHE A 130 1.91 -13.62 -12.95
CA PHE A 130 3.22 -13.74 -13.60
C PHE A 130 4.26 -14.40 -12.69
N ILE A 131 4.30 -14.05 -11.41
CA ILE A 131 5.24 -14.62 -10.45
C ILE A 131 4.96 -16.11 -10.26
N LEU A 132 3.71 -16.49 -10.01
CA LEU A 132 3.32 -17.90 -9.85
C LEU A 132 3.56 -18.70 -11.13
N GLY A 133 3.26 -18.13 -12.30
CA GLY A 133 3.52 -18.75 -13.59
C GLY A 133 5.01 -18.98 -13.82
N THR A 134 5.84 -18.00 -13.53
CA THR A 134 7.31 -18.13 -13.66
C THR A 134 7.88 -19.15 -12.68
N LEU A 135 7.44 -19.12 -11.43
CA LEU A 135 7.84 -20.11 -10.43
C LEU A 135 7.48 -21.52 -10.85
N TYR A 136 6.26 -21.74 -11.34
CA TYR A 136 5.83 -23.04 -11.83
C TYR A 136 6.69 -23.55 -12.99
N LEU A 137 7.04 -22.68 -13.93
CA LEU A 137 7.87 -23.05 -15.08
C LEU A 137 9.32 -23.39 -14.69
N VAL A 138 9.84 -22.72 -13.66
CA VAL A 138 11.25 -22.88 -13.23
C VAL A 138 11.41 -24.02 -12.24
N THR A 139 10.51 -24.17 -11.27
CA THR A 139 10.65 -25.14 -10.18
C THR A 139 9.88 -26.43 -10.43
N GLY A 140 8.82 -26.40 -11.27
CA GLY A 140 7.92 -27.55 -11.46
C GLY A 140 7.12 -27.92 -10.20
N GLU A 141 7.21 -27.13 -9.14
CA GLU A 141 6.55 -27.40 -7.87
C GLU A 141 5.07 -27.03 -7.90
N ASN A 142 4.33 -27.58 -6.95
CA ASN A 142 2.90 -27.36 -6.87
C ASN A 142 2.60 -25.92 -6.44
N ILE A 143 1.92 -25.14 -7.29
CA ILE A 143 1.54 -23.74 -7.04
C ILE A 143 0.78 -23.59 -5.71
N TRP A 144 0.03 -24.60 -5.31
CA TRP A 144 -0.76 -24.57 -4.08
C TRP A 144 0.08 -24.44 -2.81
N SER A 145 1.32 -24.96 -2.80
CA SER A 145 2.23 -24.81 -1.65
C SER A 145 2.64 -23.35 -1.44
N PHE A 146 2.93 -22.63 -2.52
CA PHE A 146 3.27 -21.20 -2.47
C PHE A 146 2.09 -20.33 -2.05
N VAL A 147 0.90 -20.63 -2.59
CA VAL A 147 -0.33 -19.92 -2.21
C VAL A 147 -0.66 -20.15 -0.74
N ALA A 148 -0.52 -21.39 -0.25
CA ALA A 148 -0.74 -21.70 1.17
C ALA A 148 0.25 -20.97 2.08
N ASP A 149 1.54 -20.91 1.72
CA ASP A 149 2.56 -20.17 2.49
C ASP A 149 2.26 -18.66 2.49
N TYR A 150 1.84 -18.11 1.36
CA TYR A 150 1.44 -16.71 1.27
C TYR A 150 0.21 -16.40 2.15
N ILE A 151 -0.80 -17.26 2.14
CA ILE A 151 -2.01 -17.12 2.98
C ILE A 151 -1.67 -17.29 4.46
N SER A 152 -0.77 -18.20 4.81
CA SER A 152 -0.34 -18.40 6.21
C SER A 152 0.31 -17.15 6.81
N ARG A 153 1.01 -16.36 5.99
CA ARG A 153 1.59 -15.07 6.39
C ARG A 153 0.53 -13.97 6.60
N LEU A 154 -0.66 -14.14 6.01
CA LEU A 154 -1.81 -13.25 6.24
C LEU A 154 -2.53 -13.54 7.56
N SER A 155 -2.29 -14.71 8.19
CA SER A 155 -2.86 -15.01 9.49
C SER A 155 -2.23 -14.09 10.55
N ILE A 156 -2.96 -13.04 10.89
CA ILE A 156 -2.58 -12.12 11.96
C ILE A 156 -2.72 -12.88 13.27
N GLU A 157 -1.61 -13.32 13.83
CA GLU A 157 -1.60 -13.75 15.23
C GLU A 157 -1.89 -12.51 16.09
N PHE A 158 -3.12 -12.38 16.53
CA PHE A 158 -3.48 -11.42 17.57
C PHE A 158 -2.82 -11.87 18.88
N VAL A 159 -1.54 -11.56 19.05
CA VAL A 159 -0.86 -11.72 20.32
C VAL A 159 -1.35 -10.58 21.22
N PHE A 160 -2.36 -10.85 22.03
CA PHE A 160 -2.71 -9.95 23.11
C PHE A 160 -1.56 -9.97 24.13
N PRO A 161 -0.94 -8.82 24.46
CA PRO A 161 0.06 -8.80 25.53
C PRO A 161 -0.61 -9.25 26.82
N GLU A 162 -0.17 -10.39 27.37
CA GLU A 162 -0.54 -10.81 28.72
C GLU A 162 0.04 -9.79 29.69
N TYR A 163 -0.82 -8.89 30.15
CA TYR A 163 -0.49 -8.03 31.29
C TYR A 163 -0.49 -8.89 32.55
N THR A 164 0.64 -9.47 32.89
CA THR A 164 0.88 -10.06 34.22
C THR A 164 0.88 -8.93 35.24
N PHE A 165 -0.26 -8.70 35.85
CA PHE A 165 -0.33 -7.90 37.08
C PHE A 165 0.41 -8.66 38.17
N HIS A 166 1.65 -8.31 38.46
CA HIS A 166 2.30 -8.72 39.70
C HIS A 166 1.61 -8.01 40.85
N ASN A 167 0.86 -8.79 41.67
CA ASN A 167 0.38 -8.41 42.97
C ASN A 167 1.54 -8.31 43.96
#